data_01a78cb376f42a69c3cb18a4f2ab7c6f
#
_entry.id   01a78cb376f42a69c3cb18a4f2ab7c6f
#
_cell.length_a   1.000
_cell.length_b   1.000
_cell.length_c   1.000
_cell.angle_alpha   90.00
_cell.angle_beta   90.00
_cell.angle_gamma   90.00
#
_symmetry.space_group_name_H-M   'P 1'
#
loop_
_entity.id
_entity.type
_entity.pdbx_description
1 polymer ?
#
loop_
_entity_poly.entity_id
_entity_poly.type
_entity_poly.pdbx_seq_one_letter_code
_entity_poly.pdbx_strand_id
1 'polypeptide(L)'
;MDSLANIILYFVAAIAVIVFSVMTVTSRKILRAATYLLFVLLGTAGLYFLMGYTFLGSVQTMVYAGGVIVLYVFSILLTSGQQEELRTTNLKKTVAGLIIALVGFGVFASVLFMYGFAPIEFAASTFLNSPDESVISMNTIGTHMLSTDKGGYLLPFEAVSVLLLACIVAGIVIARKR
;
A
#
# COMPACT_ATOMS: atom_id res chain seq x y z
N MET A 1 -2.21 27.80 -11.50
CA MET A 1 -3.36 26.91 -11.84
C MET A 1 -3.07 25.46 -11.49
N ASP A 2 -1.82 25.10 -11.32
CA ASP A 2 -1.38 23.71 -11.06
C ASP A 2 -1.75 23.21 -9.65
N SER A 3 -1.82 24.08 -8.64
CA SER A 3 -2.19 23.68 -7.29
C SER A 3 -3.64 23.20 -7.14
N LEU A 4 -4.59 23.83 -7.81
CA LEU A 4 -6.00 23.39 -7.80
C LEU A 4 -6.17 22.04 -8.53
N ALA A 5 -5.48 21.86 -9.64
CA ALA A 5 -5.51 20.59 -10.39
C ALA A 5 -4.94 19.44 -9.54
N ASN A 6 -3.83 19.66 -8.84
CA ASN A 6 -3.22 18.67 -7.96
C ASN A 6 -4.13 18.30 -6.77
N ILE A 7 -4.82 19.28 -6.18
CA ILE A 7 -5.78 19.03 -5.09
C ILE A 7 -6.96 18.19 -5.60
N ILE A 8 -7.51 18.54 -6.77
CA ILE A 8 -8.63 17.78 -7.37
C ILE A 8 -8.18 16.35 -7.67
N LEU A 9 -7.00 16.16 -8.28
CA LEU A 9 -6.43 14.84 -8.57
C LEU A 9 -6.22 14.01 -7.30
N TYR A 10 -5.73 14.62 -6.22
CA TYR A 10 -5.56 13.98 -4.93
C TYR A 10 -6.90 13.46 -4.36
N PHE A 11 -7.92 14.30 -4.35
CA PHE A 11 -9.25 13.89 -3.86
C PHE A 11 -9.87 12.79 -4.73
N VAL A 12 -9.75 12.89 -6.05
CA VAL A 12 -10.25 11.86 -6.97
C VAL A 12 -9.52 10.53 -6.73
N ALA A 13 -8.19 10.55 -6.60
CA ALA A 13 -7.41 9.34 -6.31
C ALA A 13 -7.77 8.76 -4.93
N ALA A 14 -7.92 9.59 -3.89
CA ALA A 14 -8.29 9.14 -2.55
C ALA A 14 -9.69 8.49 -2.53
N ILE A 15 -10.67 9.11 -3.18
CA ILE A 15 -12.02 8.55 -3.31
C ILE A 15 -11.98 7.23 -4.08
N ALA A 16 -11.23 7.16 -5.17
CA ALA A 16 -11.09 5.93 -5.96
C ALA A 16 -10.48 4.79 -5.12
N VAL A 17 -9.44 5.06 -4.35
CA VAL A 17 -8.82 4.08 -3.43
C VAL A 17 -9.84 3.58 -2.41
N ILE A 18 -10.63 4.45 -1.79
CA ILE A 18 -11.68 4.06 -0.82
C ILE A 18 -12.74 3.19 -1.50
N VAL A 19 -13.25 3.59 -2.65
CA VAL A 19 -14.29 2.84 -3.39
C VAL A 19 -13.78 1.46 -3.78
N PHE A 20 -12.61 1.35 -4.40
CA PHE A 20 -12.03 0.06 -4.78
C PHE A 20 -11.68 -0.80 -3.58
N SER A 21 -11.26 -0.20 -2.45
CA SER A 21 -11.01 -0.93 -1.20
C SER A 21 -12.29 -1.59 -0.67
N VAL A 22 -13.40 -0.85 -0.63
CA VAL A 22 -14.70 -1.40 -0.24
C VAL A 22 -15.15 -2.50 -1.21
N MET A 23 -14.98 -2.29 -2.52
CA MET A 23 -15.32 -3.29 -3.54
C MET A 23 -14.46 -4.55 -3.41
N THR A 24 -13.19 -4.43 -3.03
CA THR A 24 -12.29 -5.56 -2.78
C THR A 24 -12.84 -6.48 -1.69
N VAL A 25 -13.26 -5.90 -0.57
CA VAL A 25 -13.76 -6.66 0.59
C VAL A 25 -15.17 -7.21 0.37
N THR A 26 -16.00 -6.49 -0.38
CA THR A 26 -17.42 -6.86 -0.60
C THR A 26 -17.57 -7.87 -1.75
N SER A 27 -16.58 -8.01 -2.61
CA SER A 27 -16.63 -8.91 -3.76
C SER A 27 -16.67 -10.39 -3.35
N ARG A 28 -17.62 -11.13 -3.89
CA ARG A 28 -17.78 -12.58 -3.63
C ARG A 28 -16.87 -13.46 -4.49
N LYS A 29 -16.33 -12.94 -5.59
CA LYS A 29 -15.46 -13.68 -6.51
C LYS A 29 -14.01 -13.28 -6.24
N ILE A 30 -13.14 -14.24 -5.90
CA ILE A 30 -11.73 -14.02 -5.53
C ILE A 30 -10.99 -13.24 -6.62
N LEU A 31 -11.15 -13.64 -7.88
CA LEU A 31 -10.49 -12.96 -9.00
C LEU A 31 -10.92 -11.50 -9.14
N ARG A 32 -12.20 -11.22 -8.93
CA ARG A 32 -12.73 -9.84 -8.97
C ARG A 32 -12.23 -9.01 -7.80
N ALA A 33 -12.13 -9.61 -6.59
CA ALA A 33 -11.54 -8.96 -5.43
C ALA A 33 -10.06 -8.61 -5.68
N ALA A 34 -9.30 -9.53 -6.29
CA ALA A 34 -7.91 -9.31 -6.63
C ALA A 34 -7.70 -8.17 -7.67
N THR A 35 -8.60 -8.05 -8.66
CA THR A 35 -8.54 -6.93 -9.62
C THR A 35 -8.87 -5.59 -8.96
N TYR A 36 -9.83 -5.53 -8.05
CA TYR A 36 -10.09 -4.31 -7.29
C TYR A 36 -8.92 -3.94 -6.38
N LEU A 37 -8.27 -4.94 -5.74
CA LEU A 37 -7.06 -4.72 -4.95
C LEU A 37 -5.91 -4.15 -5.81
N LEU A 38 -5.76 -4.61 -7.06
CA LEU A 38 -4.79 -4.04 -7.99
C LEU A 38 -5.04 -2.53 -8.20
N PHE A 39 -6.31 -2.12 -8.40
CA PHE A 39 -6.65 -0.70 -8.56
C PHE A 39 -6.41 0.10 -7.27
N VAL A 40 -6.62 -0.48 -6.09
CA VAL A 40 -6.25 0.16 -4.81
C VAL A 40 -4.74 0.42 -4.76
N LEU A 41 -3.92 -0.56 -5.10
CA LEU A 41 -2.46 -0.45 -5.07
C LEU A 41 -1.92 0.55 -6.10
N LEU A 42 -2.52 0.58 -7.30
CA LEU A 42 -2.18 1.59 -8.31
C LEU A 42 -2.62 2.99 -7.87
N GLY A 43 -3.80 3.12 -7.26
CA GLY A 43 -4.28 4.38 -6.72
C GLY A 43 -3.39 4.91 -5.60
N THR A 44 -2.93 4.04 -4.69
CA THR A 44 -1.97 4.45 -3.64
C THR A 44 -0.62 4.84 -4.22
N ALA A 45 -0.14 4.19 -5.28
CA ALA A 45 1.06 4.62 -5.99
C ALA A 45 0.89 6.03 -6.59
N GLY A 46 -0.29 6.29 -7.19
CA GLY A 46 -0.64 7.62 -7.70
C GLY A 46 -0.62 8.69 -6.60
N LEU A 47 -1.15 8.39 -5.40
CA LEU A 47 -1.08 9.30 -4.25
C LEU A 47 0.37 9.58 -3.83
N TYR A 48 1.25 8.56 -3.80
CA TYR A 48 2.67 8.78 -3.52
C TYR A 48 3.34 9.70 -4.55
N PHE A 49 3.05 9.53 -5.85
CA PHE A 49 3.56 10.43 -6.88
C PHE A 49 3.05 11.86 -6.72
N LEU A 50 1.77 12.03 -6.41
CA LEU A 50 1.18 13.35 -6.15
C LEU A 50 1.79 14.04 -4.92
N MET A 51 2.23 13.26 -3.92
CA MET A 51 2.91 13.77 -2.72
C MET A 51 4.42 13.98 -2.92
N GLY A 52 4.95 13.75 -4.12
CA GLY A 52 6.38 13.90 -4.42
C GLY A 52 7.25 12.70 -3.99
N TYR A 53 6.68 11.66 -3.42
CA TYR A 53 7.41 10.45 -3.02
C TYR A 53 7.63 9.50 -4.20
N THR A 54 8.47 9.92 -5.15
CA THR A 54 8.72 9.20 -6.41
C THR A 54 9.26 7.79 -6.20
N PHE A 55 10.16 7.60 -5.23
CA PHE A 55 10.70 6.29 -4.88
C PHE A 55 9.60 5.34 -4.36
N LEU A 56 8.79 5.81 -3.40
CA LEU A 56 7.70 5.01 -2.84
C LEU A 56 6.65 4.66 -3.89
N GLY A 57 6.28 5.61 -4.73
CA GLY A 57 5.34 5.38 -5.84
C GLY A 57 5.87 4.35 -6.83
N SER A 58 7.16 4.41 -7.16
CA SER A 58 7.81 3.44 -8.06
C SER A 58 7.84 2.04 -7.45
N VAL A 59 8.24 1.90 -6.18
CA VAL A 59 8.24 0.62 -5.46
C VAL A 59 6.82 0.05 -5.35
N GLN A 60 5.85 0.90 -5.01
CA GLN A 60 4.44 0.49 -4.92
C GLN A 60 3.94 -0.07 -6.26
N THR A 61 4.27 0.58 -7.37
CA THR A 61 3.86 0.13 -8.70
C THR A 61 4.59 -1.14 -9.13
N MET A 62 5.92 -1.18 -9.01
CA MET A 62 6.72 -2.30 -9.51
C MET A 62 6.58 -3.55 -8.65
N VAL A 63 6.66 -3.42 -7.32
CA VAL A 63 6.70 -4.56 -6.41
C VAL A 63 5.28 -5.01 -6.06
N TYR A 64 4.41 -4.10 -5.61
CA TYR A 64 3.08 -4.49 -5.14
C TYR A 64 2.10 -4.70 -6.29
N ALA A 65 1.92 -3.71 -7.15
CA ALA A 65 0.98 -3.84 -8.26
C ALA A 65 1.52 -4.73 -9.38
N GLY A 66 2.81 -4.65 -9.70
CA GLY A 66 3.44 -5.45 -10.76
C GLY A 66 3.84 -6.86 -10.32
N GLY A 67 4.46 -7.01 -9.14
CA GLY A 67 4.98 -8.29 -8.65
C GLY A 67 3.95 -9.10 -7.87
N VAL A 68 3.63 -8.61 -6.67
CA VAL A 68 2.87 -9.40 -5.68
C VAL A 68 1.46 -9.74 -6.17
N ILE A 69 0.70 -8.75 -6.65
CA ILE A 69 -0.68 -8.96 -7.09
C ILE A 69 -0.75 -9.80 -8.36
N VAL A 70 0.15 -9.59 -9.31
CA VAL A 70 0.16 -10.39 -10.55
C VAL A 70 0.45 -11.86 -10.22
N LEU A 71 1.44 -12.14 -9.36
CA LEU A 71 1.73 -13.50 -8.90
C LEU A 71 0.56 -14.10 -8.11
N TYR A 72 -0.10 -13.31 -7.28
CA TYR A 72 -1.29 -13.73 -6.53
C TYR A 72 -2.45 -14.10 -7.45
N VAL A 73 -2.78 -13.26 -8.43
CA VAL A 73 -3.83 -13.53 -9.43
C VAL A 73 -3.49 -14.78 -10.24
N PHE A 74 -2.23 -14.90 -10.67
CA PHE A 74 -1.77 -16.07 -11.43
C PHE A 74 -1.86 -17.36 -10.60
N SER A 75 -1.47 -17.29 -9.31
CA SER A 75 -1.62 -18.41 -8.38
C SER A 75 -3.07 -18.85 -8.21
N ILE A 76 -4.01 -17.91 -8.09
CA ILE A 76 -5.44 -18.23 -8.01
C ILE A 76 -5.92 -18.87 -9.31
N LEU A 77 -5.54 -18.34 -10.47
CA LEU A 77 -5.95 -18.89 -11.76
C LEU A 77 -5.44 -20.33 -11.97
N LEU A 78 -4.23 -20.64 -11.50
CA LEU A 78 -3.67 -21.98 -11.61
C LEU A 78 -4.25 -22.97 -10.58
N THR A 79 -4.65 -22.48 -9.41
CA THR A 79 -5.09 -23.35 -8.31
C THR A 79 -6.61 -23.54 -8.31
N SER A 80 -7.37 -22.54 -8.74
CA SER A 80 -8.85 -22.60 -8.80
C SER A 80 -9.34 -23.22 -10.09
N GLY A 81 -9.49 -24.53 -10.11
CA GLY A 81 -10.27 -25.21 -11.14
C GLY A 81 -11.78 -24.96 -11.08
N GLN A 82 -12.28 -24.29 -10.06
CA GLN A 82 -13.67 -23.88 -9.88
C GLN A 82 -13.72 -22.44 -9.34
N GLN A 83 -14.64 -21.65 -9.87
CA GLN A 83 -14.96 -20.32 -9.34
C GLN A 83 -15.53 -20.49 -7.93
N GLU A 84 -14.65 -20.53 -6.94
CA GLU A 84 -15.06 -20.60 -5.54
C GLU A 84 -15.71 -19.26 -5.17
N GLU A 85 -17.03 -19.25 -5.10
CA GLU A 85 -17.75 -18.13 -4.51
C GLU A 85 -17.39 -18.09 -3.03
N LEU A 86 -16.82 -16.97 -2.60
CA LEU A 86 -16.54 -16.75 -1.17
C LEU A 86 -17.84 -16.98 -0.39
N ARG A 87 -17.78 -17.95 0.52
CA ARG A 87 -18.91 -18.36 1.37
C ARG A 87 -19.50 -17.13 2.03
N THR A 88 -20.82 -16.99 1.95
CA THR A 88 -21.54 -15.88 2.61
C THR A 88 -21.17 -15.82 4.09
N THR A 89 -20.54 -14.72 4.45
CA THR A 89 -20.10 -14.50 5.83
C THR A 89 -21.33 -14.35 6.74
N ASN A 90 -21.37 -15.04 7.86
CA ASN A 90 -22.45 -14.89 8.85
C ASN A 90 -22.52 -13.41 9.29
N LEU A 91 -23.72 -12.84 9.31
CA LEU A 91 -23.99 -11.46 9.74
C LEU A 91 -23.28 -11.09 11.05
N LYS A 92 -23.22 -12.01 12.02
CA LYS A 92 -22.52 -11.81 13.29
C LYS A 92 -21.01 -11.54 13.12
N LYS A 93 -20.35 -12.22 12.19
CA LYS A 93 -18.92 -12.01 11.91
C LYS A 93 -18.67 -10.68 11.18
N THR A 94 -19.58 -10.30 10.28
CA THR A 94 -19.50 -9.01 9.57
C THR A 94 -19.69 -7.85 10.54
N VAL A 95 -20.68 -7.94 11.44
CA VAL A 95 -20.92 -6.92 12.47
C VAL A 95 -19.74 -6.83 13.45
N ALA A 96 -19.18 -7.95 13.89
CA ALA A 96 -18.00 -7.94 14.75
C ALA A 96 -16.80 -7.29 14.06
N GLY A 97 -16.56 -7.59 12.78
CA GLY A 97 -15.52 -6.94 11.98
C GLY A 97 -15.72 -5.42 11.82
N LEU A 98 -16.97 -4.99 11.60
CA LEU A 98 -17.32 -3.58 11.52
C LEU A 98 -17.07 -2.84 12.83
N ILE A 99 -17.44 -3.45 13.97
CA ILE A 99 -17.18 -2.87 15.30
C ILE A 99 -15.68 -2.71 15.54
N ILE A 100 -14.87 -3.73 15.25
CA ILE A 100 -13.42 -3.66 15.39
C ILE A 100 -12.82 -2.57 14.48
N ALA A 101 -13.28 -2.46 13.25
CA ALA A 101 -12.84 -1.42 12.32
C ALA A 101 -13.21 -0.01 12.82
N LEU A 102 -14.41 0.18 13.34
CA LEU A 102 -14.85 1.47 13.91
C LEU A 102 -14.05 1.84 15.17
N VAL A 103 -13.77 0.86 16.04
CA VAL A 103 -12.93 1.09 17.23
C VAL A 103 -11.52 1.47 16.81
N GLY A 104 -10.91 0.74 15.86
CA GLY A 104 -9.59 1.05 15.32
C GLY A 104 -9.53 2.45 14.69
N PHE A 105 -10.55 2.80 13.90
CA PHE A 105 -10.67 4.14 13.32
C PHE A 105 -10.84 5.22 14.38
N GLY A 106 -11.65 4.96 15.42
CA GLY A 106 -11.86 5.88 16.55
C GLY A 106 -10.57 6.14 17.34
N VAL A 107 -9.78 5.09 17.60
CA VAL A 107 -8.46 5.21 18.25
C VAL A 107 -7.52 6.03 17.36
N PHE A 108 -7.44 5.72 16.07
CA PHE A 108 -6.60 6.46 15.14
C PHE A 108 -7.00 7.93 15.05
N ALA A 109 -8.28 8.21 14.93
CA ALA A 109 -8.82 9.58 14.91
C ALA A 109 -8.52 10.31 16.22
N SER A 110 -8.69 9.67 17.37
CA SER A 110 -8.40 10.28 18.68
C SER A 110 -6.92 10.64 18.84
N VAL A 111 -6.02 9.78 18.35
CA VAL A 111 -4.58 10.06 18.34
C VAL A 111 -4.28 11.27 17.46
N LEU A 112 -4.86 11.34 16.26
CA LEU A 112 -4.69 12.51 15.37
C LEU A 112 -5.21 13.79 16.01
N PHE A 113 -6.36 13.76 16.70
CA PHE A 113 -6.91 14.93 17.40
C PHE A 113 -6.06 15.34 18.62
N MET A 114 -5.51 14.36 19.37
CA MET A 114 -4.77 14.61 20.59
C MET A 114 -3.36 15.19 20.32
N TYR A 115 -2.72 14.77 19.23
CA TYR A 115 -1.40 15.27 18.81
C TYR A 115 -1.49 16.57 17.99
N GLY A 116 -2.68 17.16 17.87
CA GLY A 116 -2.93 18.39 17.14
C GLY A 116 -2.89 18.19 15.63
N PHE A 117 -3.94 18.61 14.98
CA PHE A 117 -3.97 18.73 13.51
C PHE A 117 -3.07 19.93 13.10
N ALA A 118 -1.78 19.88 13.48
CA ALA A 118 -0.74 20.71 12.86
C ALA A 118 -0.49 20.36 11.35
N PRO A 119 -1.06 19.30 10.80
CA PRO A 119 -0.76 18.84 9.45
C PRO A 119 -1.53 19.53 8.34
N ILE A 120 -2.55 20.34 8.63
CA ILE A 120 -3.21 21.06 7.53
C ILE A 120 -2.30 22.16 6.99
N GLU A 121 -1.57 22.86 7.85
CA GLU A 121 -0.52 23.79 7.40
C GLU A 121 0.67 23.07 6.79
N PHE A 122 1.10 21.94 7.35
CA PHE A 122 2.19 21.12 6.81
C PHE A 122 1.79 20.50 5.47
N ALA A 123 0.60 19.92 5.36
CA ALA A 123 0.09 19.40 4.10
C ALA A 123 -0.11 20.52 3.07
N ALA A 124 -0.73 21.62 3.46
CA ALA A 124 -0.91 22.78 2.59
C ALA A 124 0.43 23.38 2.14
N SER A 125 1.40 23.51 3.02
CA SER A 125 2.73 23.99 2.67
C SER A 125 3.50 23.02 1.77
N THR A 126 3.34 21.72 1.97
CA THR A 126 3.94 20.68 1.12
C THR A 126 3.29 20.65 -0.26
N PHE A 127 1.97 20.89 -0.35
CA PHE A 127 1.26 20.94 -1.64
C PHE A 127 1.39 22.29 -2.36
N LEU A 128 1.63 23.38 -1.64
CA LEU A 128 1.66 24.74 -2.17
C LEU A 128 3.07 25.27 -2.44
N ASN A 129 4.06 24.80 -1.72
CA ASN A 129 5.45 25.20 -1.85
C ASN A 129 6.24 24.12 -2.58
N SER A 130 6.33 24.29 -3.89
CA SER A 130 7.32 23.79 -4.85
C SER A 130 7.88 22.37 -4.74
N PRO A 131 7.76 21.60 -5.83
CA PRO A 131 8.25 20.23 -5.90
C PRO A 131 9.78 20.08 -5.99
N ASP A 132 10.57 21.13 -6.02
CA ASP A 132 11.97 21.03 -6.41
C ASP A 132 12.97 20.74 -5.26
N GLU A 133 12.63 20.97 -3.99
CA GLU A 133 13.57 20.71 -2.89
C GLU A 133 13.24 19.51 -2.00
N SER A 134 12.05 18.92 -2.10
CA SER A 134 11.63 17.79 -1.25
C SER A 134 11.69 16.42 -1.90
N VAL A 135 12.08 16.33 -3.16
CA VAL A 135 12.25 15.04 -3.83
C VAL A 135 13.53 14.39 -3.33
N ILE A 136 13.37 13.50 -2.32
CA ILE A 136 14.49 12.68 -1.87
C ILE A 136 14.99 11.87 -3.04
N SER A 137 16.20 12.20 -3.53
CA SER A 137 16.81 11.51 -4.66
C SER A 137 16.98 10.02 -4.35
N MET A 138 16.73 9.16 -5.33
CA MET A 138 17.02 7.74 -5.27
C MET A 138 18.45 7.45 -4.81
N ASN A 139 19.41 8.26 -5.25
CA ASN A 139 20.81 8.17 -4.83
C ASN A 139 20.97 8.40 -3.32
N THR A 140 20.28 9.40 -2.75
CA THR A 140 20.31 9.70 -1.32
C THR A 140 19.76 8.52 -0.52
N ILE A 141 18.64 7.92 -0.96
CA ILE A 141 18.08 6.73 -0.32
C ILE A 141 19.07 5.57 -0.36
N GLY A 142 19.66 5.28 -1.53
CA GLY A 142 20.62 4.20 -1.69
C GLY A 142 21.86 4.37 -0.84
N THR A 143 22.44 5.56 -0.78
CA THR A 143 23.59 5.86 0.07
C THR A 143 23.30 5.72 1.54
N HIS A 144 22.15 6.20 2.02
CA HIS A 144 21.74 6.04 3.42
C HIS A 144 21.43 4.59 3.81
N MET A 145 20.85 3.80 2.88
CA MET A 145 20.59 2.36 3.13
C MET A 145 21.87 1.54 3.27
N LEU A 146 22.95 1.93 2.60
CA LEU A 146 24.24 1.23 2.61
C LEU A 146 25.28 1.90 3.52
N SER A 147 24.94 3.01 4.19
CA SER A 147 25.85 3.71 5.08
C SER A 147 26.05 2.98 6.41
N THR A 148 27.29 2.97 6.87
CA THR A 148 27.72 2.47 8.19
C THR A 148 27.78 3.56 9.25
N ASP A 149 27.54 4.84 8.88
CA ASP A 149 27.62 5.98 9.78
C ASP A 149 26.51 5.96 10.85
N LYS A 150 26.67 6.84 11.88
CA LYS A 150 25.65 7.05 12.90
C LYS A 150 24.38 7.58 12.26
N GLY A 151 23.43 6.71 11.98
CA GLY A 151 22.18 7.00 11.27
C GLY A 151 22.03 6.26 9.95
N GLY A 152 23.03 5.44 9.55
CA GLY A 152 22.92 4.54 8.41
C GLY A 152 22.03 3.33 8.69
N TYR A 153 21.45 2.78 7.64
CA TYR A 153 20.50 1.66 7.72
C TYR A 153 21.06 0.34 7.20
N LEU A 154 22.41 0.16 7.23
CA LEU A 154 23.07 -1.06 6.73
C LEU A 154 22.55 -2.31 7.44
N LEU A 155 22.49 -2.32 8.77
CA LEU A 155 22.01 -3.47 9.56
C LEU A 155 20.58 -3.89 9.21
N PRO A 156 19.57 -2.98 9.21
CA PRO A 156 18.25 -3.30 8.73
C PRO A 156 18.21 -3.80 7.29
N PHE A 157 19.04 -3.25 6.41
CA PHE A 157 19.15 -3.66 5.01
C PHE A 157 19.65 -5.11 4.89
N GLU A 158 20.69 -5.47 5.61
CA GLU A 158 21.22 -6.86 5.66
C GLU A 158 20.17 -7.82 6.22
N ALA A 159 19.49 -7.46 7.31
CA ALA A 159 18.46 -8.30 7.90
C ALA A 159 17.30 -8.57 6.92
N VAL A 160 16.85 -7.54 6.20
CA VAL A 160 15.80 -7.68 5.18
C VAL A 160 16.28 -8.52 3.98
N SER A 161 17.52 -8.39 3.56
CA SER A 161 18.08 -9.20 2.46
C SER A 161 18.15 -10.68 2.81
N VAL A 162 18.57 -11.02 4.03
CA VAL A 162 18.57 -12.40 4.54
C VAL A 162 17.13 -12.93 4.65
N LEU A 163 16.20 -12.12 5.14
CA LEU A 163 14.78 -12.47 5.21
C LEU A 163 14.20 -12.77 3.82
N LEU A 164 14.52 -11.94 2.82
CA LEU A 164 14.10 -12.15 1.44
C LEU A 164 14.63 -13.48 0.89
N LEU A 165 15.90 -13.78 1.10
CA LEU A 165 16.50 -15.05 0.71
C LEU A 165 15.79 -16.23 1.38
N ALA A 166 15.56 -16.14 2.69
CA ALA A 166 14.84 -17.17 3.44
C ALA A 166 13.42 -17.39 2.91
N CYS A 167 12.69 -16.33 2.58
CA CYS A 167 11.34 -16.41 2.00
C CYS A 167 11.35 -17.09 0.63
N ILE A 168 12.33 -16.77 -0.23
CA ILE A 168 12.47 -17.41 -1.55
C ILE A 168 12.73 -18.90 -1.41
N VAL A 169 13.70 -19.26 -0.56
CA VAL A 169 14.05 -20.67 -0.30
C VAL A 169 12.86 -21.43 0.29
N ALA A 170 12.19 -20.85 1.29
CA ALA A 170 11.00 -21.45 1.89
C ALA A 170 9.87 -21.66 0.87
N GLY A 171 9.62 -20.68 0.02
CA GLY A 171 8.62 -20.79 -1.05
C GLY A 171 8.92 -21.95 -2.02
N ILE A 172 10.16 -22.10 -2.44
CA ILE A 172 10.60 -23.19 -3.32
C ILE A 172 10.49 -24.54 -2.62
N VAL A 173 10.92 -24.64 -1.37
CA VAL A 173 10.88 -25.88 -0.59
C VAL A 173 9.44 -26.37 -0.37
N ILE A 174 8.53 -25.44 -0.04
CA ILE A 174 7.11 -25.75 0.15
C ILE A 174 6.44 -26.15 -1.18
N ALA A 175 6.77 -25.46 -2.27
CA ALA A 175 6.22 -25.75 -3.59
C ALA A 175 6.74 -27.08 -4.19
N ARG A 176 7.88 -27.55 -3.74
CA ARG A 176 8.47 -28.81 -4.18
C ARG A 176 7.65 -30.01 -3.66
N LYS A 177 6.78 -30.52 -4.51
CA LYS A 177 6.05 -31.77 -4.24
C LYS A 177 7.07 -32.93 -4.22
N ARG A 178 7.10 -33.68 -3.13
CA ARG A 178 7.84 -34.96 -3.06
C ARG A 178 7.15 -36.01 -3.91
#